data_9274a01778707aef31656f2464966731
#
_entry.id   9274a01778707aef31656f2464966731
#
_cell.length_a   1.000
_cell.length_b   1.000
_cell.length_c   1.000
_cell.angle_alpha   90.00
_cell.angle_beta   90.00
_cell.angle_gamma   90.00
#
_symmetry.space_group_name_H-M   'P 1'
#
loop_
_entity.id
_entity.type
_entity.pdbx_description
1 polymer ?
#
loop_
_entity_poly.entity_id
_entity_poly.type
_entity_poly.pdbx_seq_one_letter_code
_entity_poly.pdbx_strand_id
1 'polypeptide(L)'
;MKENSLLVIIAAAGSGERFGGDIPKQYMQLNGKSVIENSVYPFLVSKYVKKLIIAISKNDEFIEKQDFYNSKKVEFVLGGDSRQDSIKNALDLDNKEFEFVITHDAARPNVSEADVTNLYKDILNTNVSCSFLYTPVYDSIKLVGENDNTKDKDKFFLVQTPQICRQEDLRNALNKCIEDEVECPDESYAIEYSNLSLSKVKGRRSNIKITEKCDIEMLSNFLNRSGIGFDLHRYEDGEGIILGGFKIDCNYKIVAHSDGDVLLHSIADSILGATGSGDIGLFFSDQDQKNKNLDSQKIIDYCLDTLDKKNLEIFNIDTTIICEYPKINPWREQILNKLSEILKISVSKIGLKATTSEQIGIIGENKAIAVQSLVNLREKL
;
A
#
# COMPACT_ATOMS: atom_id res chain seq x y z
N MET A 1 -29.08 -7.22 13.30
CA MET A 1 -28.41 -7.21 11.96
C MET A 1 -28.59 -8.59 11.34
N LYS A 2 -29.09 -8.63 10.13
CA LYS A 2 -29.31 -9.88 9.37
C LYS A 2 -28.12 -10.14 8.45
N GLU A 3 -27.64 -11.38 8.40
CA GLU A 3 -26.58 -11.78 7.47
C GLU A 3 -27.10 -11.81 6.03
N ASN A 4 -26.24 -11.54 5.05
CA ASN A 4 -26.58 -11.52 3.61
C ASN A 4 -27.82 -10.66 3.29
N SER A 5 -27.90 -9.47 3.86
CA SER A 5 -29.06 -8.58 3.73
C SER A 5 -28.74 -7.21 3.12
N LEU A 6 -27.47 -6.94 2.80
CA LEU A 6 -27.05 -5.67 2.26
C LEU A 6 -26.64 -5.79 0.80
N LEU A 7 -27.10 -4.83 0.01
CA LEU A 7 -26.54 -4.48 -1.29
C LEU A 7 -25.42 -3.47 -1.06
N VAL A 8 -24.32 -3.57 -1.83
CA VAL A 8 -23.27 -2.56 -1.88
C VAL A 8 -23.11 -2.07 -3.33
N ILE A 9 -23.01 -0.75 -3.51
CA ILE A 9 -22.73 -0.14 -4.80
C ILE A 9 -21.40 0.60 -4.70
N ILE A 10 -20.47 0.28 -5.59
CA ILE A 10 -19.17 0.92 -5.70
C ILE A 10 -19.14 1.83 -6.93
N ALA A 11 -18.95 3.13 -6.73
CA ALA A 11 -18.81 4.09 -7.81
C ALA A 11 -17.35 4.09 -8.33
N ALA A 12 -17.11 3.43 -9.46
CA ALA A 12 -15.79 3.26 -10.06
C ALA A 12 -15.69 3.79 -11.51
N ALA A 13 -16.74 4.42 -12.06
CA ALA A 13 -16.79 4.88 -13.45
C ALA A 13 -16.01 6.20 -13.71
N GLY A 14 -15.48 6.86 -12.68
CA GLY A 14 -14.79 8.15 -12.82
C GLY A 14 -13.45 8.02 -13.58
N SER A 15 -13.22 8.93 -14.53
CA SER A 15 -11.98 9.00 -15.34
C SER A 15 -10.72 9.37 -14.54
N GLY A 16 -10.88 10.03 -13.39
CA GLY A 16 -9.74 10.47 -12.58
C GLY A 16 -8.90 11.59 -13.20
N GLU A 17 -9.44 12.42 -14.09
CA GLU A 17 -8.73 13.49 -14.83
C GLU A 17 -7.79 14.36 -13.98
N ARG A 18 -8.19 14.67 -12.75
CA ARG A 18 -7.38 15.48 -11.82
C ARG A 18 -6.14 14.74 -11.31
N PHE A 19 -6.11 13.41 -11.41
CA PHE A 19 -5.00 12.60 -10.92
C PHE A 19 -3.80 12.58 -11.89
N GLY A 20 -4.05 12.70 -13.20
CA GLY A 20 -3.06 12.65 -14.28
C GLY A 20 -2.40 11.27 -14.42
N GLY A 21 -2.13 10.85 -15.66
CA GLY A 21 -1.49 9.56 -15.98
C GLY A 21 -2.40 8.64 -16.79
N ASP A 22 -1.78 7.56 -17.32
CA ASP A 22 -2.44 6.61 -18.22
C ASP A 22 -3.31 5.57 -17.48
N ILE A 23 -3.12 5.44 -16.16
CA ILE A 23 -3.86 4.49 -15.31
C ILE A 23 -4.84 5.27 -14.45
N PRO A 24 -6.16 4.97 -14.49
CA PRO A 24 -7.13 5.60 -13.60
C PRO A 24 -6.79 5.33 -12.11
N LYS A 25 -6.97 6.33 -11.26
CA LYS A 25 -6.53 6.29 -9.85
C LYS A 25 -7.04 5.08 -9.05
N GLN A 26 -8.23 4.57 -9.37
CA GLN A 26 -8.79 3.39 -8.72
C GLN A 26 -8.02 2.09 -9.02
N TYR A 27 -7.19 2.08 -10.07
CA TYR A 27 -6.35 0.93 -10.45
C TYR A 27 -4.88 1.10 -10.08
N MET A 28 -4.50 2.26 -9.49
CA MET A 28 -3.16 2.45 -8.95
C MET A 28 -2.88 1.44 -7.83
N GLN A 29 -1.62 1.02 -7.73
CA GLN A 29 -1.21 0.05 -6.71
C GLN A 29 -1.10 0.72 -5.32
N LEU A 30 -1.61 0.05 -4.32
CA LEU A 30 -1.53 0.41 -2.92
C LEU A 30 -1.42 -0.86 -2.08
N ASN A 31 -0.26 -1.08 -1.46
CA ASN A 31 -0.02 -2.20 -0.56
C ASN A 31 -0.22 -3.60 -1.21
N GLY A 32 0.28 -3.78 -2.45
CA GLY A 32 0.21 -5.05 -3.20
C GLY A 32 -1.14 -5.36 -3.84
N LYS A 33 -2.09 -4.41 -3.78
CA LYS A 33 -3.40 -4.49 -4.42
C LYS A 33 -3.75 -3.17 -5.07
N SER A 34 -4.67 -3.17 -6.02
CA SER A 34 -5.18 -1.91 -6.54
C SER A 34 -6.01 -1.15 -5.49
N VAL A 35 -6.14 0.17 -5.66
CA VAL A 35 -6.99 1.01 -4.81
C VAL A 35 -8.41 0.47 -4.74
N ILE A 36 -8.98 0.04 -5.89
CA ILE A 36 -10.34 -0.52 -5.93
C ILE A 36 -10.43 -1.88 -5.22
N GLU A 37 -9.41 -2.74 -5.31
CA GLU A 37 -9.39 -4.01 -4.56
C GLU A 37 -9.42 -3.77 -3.06
N ASN A 38 -8.62 -2.81 -2.57
CA ASN A 38 -8.64 -2.42 -1.17
C ASN A 38 -10.00 -1.83 -0.76
N SER A 39 -10.66 -1.07 -1.65
CA SER A 39 -11.99 -0.48 -1.39
C SER A 39 -13.12 -1.52 -1.40
N VAL A 40 -12.99 -2.57 -2.20
CA VAL A 40 -14.01 -3.62 -2.38
C VAL A 40 -13.88 -4.75 -1.33
N TYR A 41 -12.66 -5.10 -0.96
CA TYR A 41 -12.37 -6.26 -0.11
C TYR A 41 -13.15 -6.31 1.21
N PRO A 42 -13.30 -5.23 2.01
CA PRO A 42 -14.06 -5.27 3.26
C PRO A 42 -15.53 -5.64 3.08
N PHE A 43 -16.11 -5.31 1.93
CA PHE A 43 -17.49 -5.67 1.61
C PHE A 43 -17.61 -7.13 1.15
N LEU A 44 -16.61 -7.66 0.43
CA LEU A 44 -16.57 -9.05 -0.01
C LEU A 44 -16.53 -10.03 1.18
N VAL A 45 -15.73 -9.70 2.19
CA VAL A 45 -15.56 -10.56 3.38
C VAL A 45 -16.65 -10.35 4.43
N SER A 46 -17.40 -9.25 4.36
CA SER A 46 -18.47 -8.98 5.31
C SER A 46 -19.59 -9.99 5.19
N LYS A 47 -19.99 -10.57 6.33
CA LYS A 47 -21.13 -11.52 6.42
C LYS A 47 -22.48 -10.87 6.21
N TYR A 48 -22.57 -9.54 6.29
CA TYR A 48 -23.82 -8.81 6.08
C TYR A 48 -24.10 -8.55 4.59
N VAL A 49 -23.06 -8.53 3.77
CA VAL A 49 -23.14 -8.19 2.34
C VAL A 49 -23.45 -9.44 1.51
N LYS A 50 -24.57 -9.41 0.77
CA LYS A 50 -24.98 -10.45 -0.16
C LYS A 50 -24.50 -10.19 -1.58
N LYS A 51 -24.56 -8.93 -2.01
CA LYS A 51 -24.32 -8.52 -3.40
C LYS A 51 -23.54 -7.21 -3.47
N LEU A 52 -22.61 -7.13 -4.41
CA LEU A 52 -21.92 -5.90 -4.81
C LEU A 52 -22.24 -5.59 -6.27
N ILE A 53 -22.60 -4.35 -6.56
CA ILE A 53 -22.68 -3.83 -7.94
C ILE A 53 -21.61 -2.76 -8.10
N ILE A 54 -20.73 -2.92 -9.07
CA ILE A 54 -19.65 -1.99 -9.36
C ILE A 54 -19.96 -1.25 -10.65
N ALA A 55 -20.13 0.08 -10.55
CA ALA A 55 -20.35 0.93 -11.70
C ALA A 55 -18.98 1.27 -12.33
N ILE A 56 -18.77 0.82 -13.57
CA ILE A 56 -17.51 0.94 -14.32
C ILE A 56 -17.66 1.85 -15.54
N SER A 57 -16.56 2.36 -16.07
CA SER A 57 -16.56 3.11 -17.32
C SER A 57 -16.81 2.20 -18.52
N LYS A 58 -17.31 2.78 -19.62
CA LYS A 58 -17.66 2.02 -20.85
C LYS A 58 -16.46 1.28 -21.48
N ASN A 59 -15.25 1.83 -21.34
CA ASN A 59 -14.02 1.30 -21.93
C ASN A 59 -13.02 0.96 -20.84
N ASP A 60 -13.46 0.26 -19.78
CA ASP A 60 -12.59 -0.10 -18.67
C ASP A 60 -11.75 -1.33 -19.04
N GLU A 61 -10.44 -1.11 -19.26
CA GLU A 61 -9.47 -2.15 -19.63
C GLU A 61 -8.79 -2.81 -18.41
N PHE A 62 -9.09 -2.34 -17.19
CA PHE A 62 -8.41 -2.74 -15.96
C PHE A 62 -9.26 -3.63 -15.06
N ILE A 63 -10.58 -3.53 -15.14
CA ILE A 63 -11.48 -4.21 -14.20
C ILE A 63 -11.36 -5.73 -14.26
N GLU A 64 -11.16 -6.31 -15.45
CA GLU A 64 -11.03 -7.77 -15.63
C GLU A 64 -9.78 -8.35 -14.96
N LYS A 65 -8.78 -7.50 -14.66
CA LYS A 65 -7.52 -7.89 -14.03
C LYS A 65 -7.60 -7.92 -12.49
N GLN A 66 -8.72 -7.54 -11.91
CA GLN A 66 -8.88 -7.44 -10.46
C GLN A 66 -9.25 -8.80 -9.84
N ASP A 67 -8.69 -9.12 -8.68
CA ASP A 67 -8.89 -10.41 -7.99
C ASP A 67 -10.37 -10.74 -7.72
N PHE A 68 -11.20 -9.71 -7.57
CA PHE A 68 -12.63 -9.87 -7.29
C PHE A 68 -13.50 -10.05 -8.56
N TYR A 69 -12.95 -9.91 -9.77
CA TYR A 69 -13.72 -9.88 -11.01
C TYR A 69 -14.67 -11.09 -11.18
N ASN A 70 -14.17 -12.29 -10.87
CA ASN A 70 -14.92 -13.54 -10.99
C ASN A 70 -15.67 -13.92 -9.70
N SER A 71 -15.82 -13.01 -8.73
CA SER A 71 -16.53 -13.29 -7.49
C SER A 71 -18.04 -13.40 -7.75
N LYS A 72 -18.67 -14.46 -7.25
CA LYS A 72 -20.13 -14.67 -7.33
C LYS A 72 -20.97 -13.59 -6.64
N LYS A 73 -20.34 -12.77 -5.79
CA LYS A 73 -21.01 -11.64 -5.11
C LYS A 73 -21.00 -10.37 -5.96
N VAL A 74 -20.20 -10.30 -7.03
CA VAL A 74 -19.95 -9.08 -7.79
C VAL A 74 -20.70 -9.10 -9.12
N GLU A 75 -21.39 -8.02 -9.41
CA GLU A 75 -21.96 -7.70 -10.70
C GLU A 75 -21.43 -6.34 -11.18
N PHE A 76 -21.40 -6.13 -12.48
CA PHE A 76 -20.94 -4.89 -13.08
C PHE A 76 -22.06 -4.19 -13.83
N VAL A 77 -22.04 -2.85 -13.80
CA VAL A 77 -22.96 -2.00 -14.56
C VAL A 77 -22.17 -0.85 -15.19
N LEU A 78 -22.62 -0.37 -16.34
CA LEU A 78 -22.06 0.85 -16.91
C LEU A 78 -22.48 2.05 -16.06
N GLY A 79 -21.49 2.84 -15.65
CA GLY A 79 -21.74 4.12 -14.99
C GLY A 79 -22.39 5.13 -15.93
N GLY A 80 -22.76 6.26 -15.39
CA GLY A 80 -23.29 7.41 -16.14
C GLY A 80 -22.28 8.54 -16.21
N ASP A 81 -22.73 9.71 -16.67
CA ASP A 81 -21.90 10.90 -16.83
C ASP A 81 -21.47 11.52 -15.49
N SER A 82 -22.24 11.26 -14.44
CA SER A 82 -21.96 11.68 -13.07
C SER A 82 -21.86 10.50 -12.10
N ARG A 83 -21.37 10.77 -10.86
CA ARG A 83 -21.40 9.81 -9.76
C ARG A 83 -22.84 9.42 -9.41
N GLN A 84 -23.74 10.39 -9.40
CA GLN A 84 -25.18 10.23 -9.17
C GLN A 84 -25.81 9.26 -10.18
N ASP A 85 -25.53 9.45 -11.49
CA ASP A 85 -26.05 8.58 -12.55
C ASP A 85 -25.49 7.15 -12.42
N SER A 86 -24.21 7.02 -12.06
CA SER A 86 -23.58 5.73 -11.85
C SER A 86 -24.26 4.93 -10.70
N ILE A 87 -24.58 5.59 -9.58
CA ILE A 87 -25.33 4.98 -8.48
C ILE A 87 -26.76 4.64 -8.90
N LYS A 88 -27.40 5.53 -9.65
CA LYS A 88 -28.75 5.30 -10.17
C LYS A 88 -28.81 4.07 -11.08
N ASN A 89 -27.87 3.96 -12.02
CA ASN A 89 -27.78 2.83 -12.94
C ASN A 89 -27.59 1.49 -12.16
N ALA A 90 -26.77 1.51 -11.10
CA ALA A 90 -26.56 0.35 -10.25
C ALA A 90 -27.82 -0.02 -9.44
N LEU A 91 -28.55 0.98 -8.93
CA LEU A 91 -29.83 0.75 -8.25
C LEU A 91 -30.89 0.18 -9.19
N ASP A 92 -30.89 0.61 -10.47
CA ASP A 92 -31.88 0.14 -11.45
C ASP A 92 -31.60 -1.29 -11.93
N LEU A 93 -30.35 -1.74 -11.86
CA LEU A 93 -29.98 -3.14 -12.11
C LEU A 93 -30.54 -4.08 -11.02
N ASP A 94 -30.66 -3.59 -9.78
CA ASP A 94 -31.20 -4.37 -8.67
C ASP A 94 -32.74 -4.31 -8.63
N ASN A 95 -33.37 -5.47 -8.60
CA ASN A 95 -34.87 -5.63 -8.60
C ASN A 95 -35.50 -5.35 -7.24
N LYS A 96 -34.93 -4.45 -6.41
CA LYS A 96 -35.46 -4.10 -5.06
C LYS A 96 -35.46 -5.26 -4.07
N GLU A 97 -34.49 -6.18 -4.16
CA GLU A 97 -34.38 -7.32 -3.23
C GLU A 97 -33.96 -6.92 -1.81
N PHE A 98 -33.33 -5.72 -1.65
CA PHE A 98 -32.70 -5.29 -0.42
C PHE A 98 -33.44 -4.14 0.24
N GLU A 99 -33.56 -4.20 1.56
CA GLU A 99 -34.06 -3.07 2.35
C GLU A 99 -33.05 -1.93 2.43
N PHE A 100 -31.77 -2.30 2.53
CA PHE A 100 -30.67 -1.34 2.69
C PHE A 100 -29.62 -1.50 1.59
N VAL A 101 -29.12 -0.36 1.13
CA VAL A 101 -28.00 -0.26 0.20
C VAL A 101 -26.88 0.57 0.82
N ILE A 102 -25.66 0.11 0.65
CA ILE A 102 -24.43 0.86 0.98
C ILE A 102 -23.86 1.39 -0.33
N THR A 103 -23.50 2.66 -0.35
CA THR A 103 -22.75 3.27 -1.45
C THR A 103 -21.34 3.60 -0.99
N HIS A 104 -20.34 3.40 -1.85
CA HIS A 104 -18.94 3.66 -1.53
C HIS A 104 -18.15 4.12 -2.74
N ASP A 105 -17.17 5.00 -2.49
CA ASP A 105 -16.24 5.48 -3.52
C ASP A 105 -15.11 4.46 -3.73
N ALA A 106 -14.87 4.02 -4.97
CA ALA A 106 -13.75 3.15 -5.32
C ALA A 106 -12.38 3.74 -4.94
N ALA A 107 -12.30 5.05 -4.75
CA ALA A 107 -11.08 5.77 -4.37
C ALA A 107 -10.90 5.96 -2.84
N ARG A 108 -11.60 5.18 -2.00
CA ARG A 108 -11.40 5.17 -0.53
C ARG A 108 -10.95 3.79 -0.04
N PRO A 109 -9.69 3.44 -0.25
CA PRO A 109 -9.19 2.08 0.00
C PRO A 109 -9.11 1.70 1.48
N ASN A 110 -9.26 2.65 2.39
CA ASN A 110 -9.04 2.43 3.82
C ASN A 110 -10.34 2.21 4.61
N VAL A 111 -11.44 1.89 3.92
CA VAL A 111 -12.68 1.42 4.54
C VAL A 111 -12.44 0.10 5.29
N SER A 112 -13.18 -0.15 6.37
CA SER A 112 -13.06 -1.37 7.16
C SER A 112 -14.40 -2.06 7.37
N GLU A 113 -14.38 -3.34 7.73
CA GLU A 113 -15.59 -4.08 8.11
C GLU A 113 -16.27 -3.47 9.34
N ALA A 114 -15.50 -2.85 10.24
CA ALA A 114 -16.04 -2.12 11.38
C ALA A 114 -16.89 -0.91 10.96
N ASP A 115 -16.47 -0.18 9.91
CA ASP A 115 -17.24 0.94 9.37
C ASP A 115 -18.60 0.47 8.83
N VAL A 116 -18.61 -0.65 8.09
CA VAL A 116 -19.84 -1.30 7.58
C VAL A 116 -20.75 -1.72 8.73
N THR A 117 -20.19 -2.38 9.75
CA THR A 117 -20.93 -2.87 10.90
C THR A 117 -21.53 -1.73 11.71
N ASN A 118 -20.79 -0.64 11.93
CA ASN A 118 -21.24 0.51 12.69
C ASN A 118 -22.38 1.25 11.99
N LEU A 119 -22.27 1.46 10.68
CA LEU A 119 -23.34 2.07 9.87
C LEU A 119 -24.61 1.21 9.88
N TYR A 120 -24.47 -0.10 9.73
CA TYR A 120 -25.62 -1.00 9.73
C TYR A 120 -26.31 -1.06 11.09
N LYS A 121 -25.55 -1.00 12.19
CA LYS A 121 -26.12 -0.86 13.54
C LYS A 121 -26.84 0.46 13.72
N ASP A 122 -26.25 1.54 13.25
CA ASP A 122 -26.79 2.88 13.44
C ASP A 122 -28.14 3.04 12.73
N ILE A 123 -28.24 2.69 11.43
CA ILE A 123 -29.49 2.83 10.67
C ILE A 123 -30.63 1.98 11.25
N LEU A 124 -30.32 0.79 11.79
CA LEU A 124 -31.32 -0.05 12.46
C LEU A 124 -31.80 0.54 13.78
N ASN A 125 -30.90 1.19 14.56
CA ASN A 125 -31.24 1.75 15.86
C ASN A 125 -31.96 3.09 15.76
N THR A 126 -31.57 3.93 14.80
CA THR A 126 -32.11 5.28 14.60
C THR A 126 -33.34 5.31 13.71
N ASN A 127 -33.53 4.23 12.89
CA ASN A 127 -34.63 4.10 11.94
C ASN A 127 -34.73 5.27 10.93
N VAL A 128 -33.58 5.85 10.56
CA VAL A 128 -33.49 6.94 9.59
C VAL A 128 -33.45 6.42 8.14
N SER A 129 -33.59 7.33 7.18
CA SER A 129 -33.50 7.02 5.75
C SER A 129 -32.06 6.82 5.28
N CYS A 130 -31.08 7.52 5.88
CA CYS A 130 -29.66 7.32 5.60
C CYS A 130 -28.79 7.57 6.83
N SER A 131 -27.73 6.76 6.97
CA SER A 131 -26.65 6.95 7.93
C SER A 131 -25.32 7.01 7.19
N PHE A 132 -24.46 7.97 7.54
CA PHE A 132 -23.19 8.20 6.85
C PHE A 132 -22.02 8.38 7.80
N LEU A 133 -20.80 8.11 7.30
CA LEU A 133 -19.57 8.37 8.06
C LEU A 133 -19.20 9.84 7.97
N TYR A 134 -18.69 10.38 9.09
CA TYR A 134 -18.16 11.74 9.14
C TYR A 134 -16.88 11.85 9.96
N THR A 135 -16.07 12.88 9.65
CA THR A 135 -14.96 13.31 10.51
C THR A 135 -15.07 14.79 10.83
N PRO A 136 -14.69 15.22 12.06
CA PRO A 136 -14.58 16.64 12.37
C PRO A 136 -13.57 17.34 11.47
N VAL A 137 -13.74 18.64 11.29
CA VAL A 137 -12.73 19.47 10.64
C VAL A 137 -11.68 19.87 11.66
N TYR A 138 -10.42 19.56 11.38
CA TYR A 138 -9.31 19.86 12.30
C TYR A 138 -8.61 21.17 11.99
N ASP A 139 -8.50 21.52 10.72
CA ASP A 139 -7.84 22.74 10.26
C ASP A 139 -8.78 23.95 10.27
N SER A 140 -8.23 25.15 10.22
CA SER A 140 -9.02 26.37 10.05
C SER A 140 -9.67 26.41 8.67
N ILE A 141 -10.95 26.76 8.62
CA ILE A 141 -11.70 26.89 7.36
C ILE A 141 -11.86 28.36 7.02
N LYS A 142 -11.59 28.69 5.76
CA LYS A 142 -11.89 29.98 5.16
C LYS A 142 -12.87 29.82 4.00
N LEU A 143 -13.86 30.69 3.93
CA LEU A 143 -14.73 30.77 2.75
C LEU A 143 -13.98 31.52 1.66
N VAL A 144 -13.85 30.93 0.48
CA VAL A 144 -13.25 31.57 -0.70
C VAL A 144 -14.15 32.70 -1.17
N GLY A 145 -13.61 33.92 -1.29
CA GLY A 145 -14.33 35.11 -1.72
C GLY A 145 -13.57 36.39 -1.41
N GLU A 146 -14.20 37.56 -1.60
CA GLU A 146 -13.55 38.88 -1.52
C GLU A 146 -12.78 39.15 -0.21
N ASN A 147 -13.07 38.46 0.90
CA ASN A 147 -12.41 38.67 2.20
C ASN A 147 -11.92 37.38 2.88
N ASP A 148 -11.92 36.22 2.21
CA ASP A 148 -11.45 34.94 2.77
C ASP A 148 -11.78 34.73 4.26
N ASN A 149 -13.05 34.92 4.62
CA ASN A 149 -13.49 34.93 6.00
C ASN A 149 -13.30 33.56 6.68
N THR A 150 -12.69 33.58 7.86
CA THR A 150 -12.56 32.39 8.73
C THR A 150 -13.93 31.98 9.27
N LYS A 151 -14.26 30.71 9.17
CA LYS A 151 -15.48 30.10 9.70
C LYS A 151 -15.19 29.33 10.97
N ASP A 152 -16.17 29.25 11.85
CA ASP A 152 -16.12 28.39 13.02
C ASP A 152 -16.15 26.94 12.58
N LYS A 153 -14.99 26.26 12.65
CA LYS A 153 -14.82 24.89 12.16
C LYS A 153 -15.67 23.86 12.89
N ASP A 154 -16.06 24.14 14.14
CA ASP A 154 -16.86 23.22 14.95
C ASP A 154 -18.31 23.10 14.47
N LYS A 155 -18.71 23.99 13.55
CA LYS A 155 -20.00 23.91 12.83
C LYS A 155 -19.95 23.08 11.55
N PHE A 156 -18.79 22.52 11.20
CA PHE A 156 -18.59 21.74 9.97
C PHE A 156 -18.05 20.36 10.28
N PHE A 157 -18.35 19.44 9.41
CA PHE A 157 -17.75 18.11 9.37
C PHE A 157 -17.56 17.67 7.92
N LEU A 158 -16.63 16.76 7.72
CA LEU A 158 -16.37 16.16 6.42
C LEU A 158 -17.17 14.87 6.29
N VAL A 159 -17.97 14.77 5.24
CA VAL A 159 -18.73 13.56 4.92
C VAL A 159 -17.82 12.56 4.23
N GLN A 160 -17.93 11.29 4.61
CA GLN A 160 -17.20 10.19 4.02
C GLN A 160 -18.18 9.13 3.50
N THR A 161 -17.69 8.28 2.61
CA THR A 161 -18.30 7.00 2.31
C THR A 161 -17.55 5.86 3.03
N PRO A 162 -18.18 4.72 3.35
CA PRO A 162 -19.53 4.28 2.94
C PRO A 162 -20.65 5.09 3.58
N GLN A 163 -21.79 5.12 2.88
CA GLN A 163 -23.08 5.62 3.37
C GLN A 163 -24.10 4.49 3.22
N ILE A 164 -24.97 4.27 4.20
CA ILE A 164 -26.04 3.27 4.14
C ILE A 164 -27.40 3.97 4.10
N CYS A 165 -28.25 3.58 3.16
CA CYS A 165 -29.57 4.15 2.99
C CYS A 165 -30.64 3.06 2.91
N ARG A 166 -31.88 3.40 3.25
CA ARG A 166 -33.03 2.61 2.79
C ARG A 166 -33.09 2.70 1.28
N GLN A 167 -33.12 1.55 0.61
CA GLN A 167 -32.98 1.50 -0.84
C GLN A 167 -34.08 2.29 -1.57
N GLU A 168 -35.33 2.18 -1.09
CA GLU A 168 -36.47 2.89 -1.69
C GLU A 168 -36.35 4.41 -1.50
N ASP A 169 -35.96 4.87 -0.30
CA ASP A 169 -35.79 6.29 -0.01
C ASP A 169 -34.70 6.89 -0.88
N LEU A 170 -33.56 6.19 -1.01
CA LEU A 170 -32.47 6.63 -1.86
C LEU A 170 -32.87 6.72 -3.33
N ARG A 171 -33.58 5.71 -3.85
CA ARG A 171 -34.06 5.70 -5.24
C ARG A 171 -34.98 6.90 -5.52
N ASN A 172 -35.91 7.16 -4.63
CA ASN A 172 -36.83 8.28 -4.75
C ASN A 172 -36.11 9.63 -4.64
N ALA A 173 -35.16 9.76 -3.72
CA ALA A 173 -34.38 10.97 -3.54
C ALA A 173 -33.50 11.29 -4.77
N LEU A 174 -32.83 10.28 -5.33
CA LEU A 174 -32.03 10.48 -6.55
C LEU A 174 -32.90 10.84 -7.76
N ASN A 175 -34.06 10.20 -7.94
CA ASN A 175 -35.00 10.57 -8.99
C ASN A 175 -35.43 12.02 -8.87
N LYS A 176 -35.78 12.46 -7.66
CA LYS A 176 -36.16 13.86 -7.41
C LYS A 176 -35.03 14.83 -7.74
N CYS A 177 -33.78 14.53 -7.35
CA CYS A 177 -32.64 15.37 -7.69
C CYS A 177 -32.44 15.47 -9.22
N ILE A 178 -32.62 14.35 -9.94
CA ILE A 178 -32.52 14.33 -11.41
C ILE A 178 -33.64 15.14 -12.05
N GLU A 179 -34.86 15.01 -11.60
CA GLU A 179 -36.03 15.76 -12.08
C GLU A 179 -35.89 17.27 -11.85
N ASP A 180 -35.30 17.66 -10.71
CA ASP A 180 -35.07 19.04 -10.32
C ASP A 180 -33.72 19.59 -10.88
N GLU A 181 -32.97 18.83 -11.68
CA GLU A 181 -31.64 19.17 -12.24
C GLU A 181 -30.62 19.55 -11.15
N VAL A 182 -30.69 18.90 -9.97
CA VAL A 182 -29.78 19.12 -8.85
C VAL A 182 -28.69 18.06 -8.85
N GLU A 183 -27.44 18.49 -8.89
CA GLU A 183 -26.28 17.62 -8.76
C GLU A 183 -26.05 17.24 -7.28
N CYS A 184 -26.06 15.94 -7.00
CA CYS A 184 -25.83 15.40 -5.65
C CYS A 184 -24.39 14.96 -5.49
N PRO A 185 -23.61 15.57 -4.58
CA PRO A 185 -22.23 15.17 -4.32
C PRO A 185 -22.14 13.76 -3.66
N ASP A 186 -23.15 13.38 -2.90
CA ASP A 186 -23.28 12.08 -2.23
C ASP A 186 -24.75 11.75 -1.88
N GLU A 187 -24.98 10.54 -1.35
CA GLU A 187 -26.34 10.06 -1.07
C GLU A 187 -26.97 10.77 0.12
N SER A 188 -26.18 11.16 1.13
CA SER A 188 -26.70 11.92 2.26
C SER A 188 -27.30 13.25 1.83
N TYR A 189 -26.71 13.91 0.83
CA TYR A 189 -27.25 15.13 0.24
C TYR A 189 -28.59 14.87 -0.47
N ALA A 190 -28.71 13.81 -1.24
CA ALA A 190 -29.97 13.48 -1.93
C ALA A 190 -31.12 13.24 -0.94
N ILE A 191 -30.83 12.53 0.16
CA ILE A 191 -31.78 12.29 1.26
C ILE A 191 -32.15 13.60 1.98
N GLU A 192 -31.16 14.47 2.25
CA GLU A 192 -31.39 15.79 2.82
C GLU A 192 -32.26 16.68 1.92
N TYR A 193 -31.94 16.75 0.61
CA TYR A 193 -32.72 17.49 -0.38
C TYR A 193 -34.19 17.02 -0.46
N SER A 194 -34.41 15.76 -0.18
CA SER A 194 -35.75 15.17 -0.13
C SER A 194 -36.45 15.35 1.23
N ASN A 195 -35.87 16.09 2.17
CA ASN A 195 -36.34 16.32 3.53
C ASN A 195 -36.56 15.00 4.32
N LEU A 196 -35.76 13.98 4.05
CA LEU A 196 -35.77 12.71 4.76
C LEU A 196 -34.74 12.71 5.91
N SER A 197 -34.90 11.74 6.84
CA SER A 197 -34.12 11.71 8.07
C SER A 197 -32.70 11.16 7.86
N LEU A 198 -31.73 11.76 8.56
CA LEU A 198 -30.32 11.42 8.50
C LEU A 198 -29.76 11.11 9.89
N SER A 199 -28.80 10.22 9.95
CA SER A 199 -27.91 10.00 11.09
C SER A 199 -26.46 10.01 10.65
N LYS A 200 -25.53 10.25 11.60
CA LYS A 200 -24.10 10.28 11.31
C LYS A 200 -23.31 9.44 12.30
N VAL A 201 -22.39 8.63 11.80
CA VAL A 201 -21.47 7.80 12.57
C VAL A 201 -20.06 8.36 12.43
N LYS A 202 -19.33 8.45 13.55
CA LYS A 202 -17.95 8.94 13.50
C LYS A 202 -17.08 7.95 12.72
N GLY A 203 -16.54 8.42 11.62
CA GLY A 203 -15.58 7.72 10.78
C GLY A 203 -14.13 7.90 11.24
N ARG A 204 -13.20 7.45 10.42
CA ARG A 204 -11.75 7.53 10.68
C ARG A 204 -11.10 8.53 9.74
N ARG A 205 -10.15 9.33 10.28
CA ARG A 205 -9.39 10.30 9.47
C ARG A 205 -8.59 9.60 8.36
N SER A 206 -8.15 8.36 8.60
CA SER A 206 -7.43 7.55 7.62
C SER A 206 -8.29 7.04 6.45
N ASN A 207 -9.65 7.12 6.53
CA ASN A 207 -10.53 6.79 5.42
C ASN A 207 -10.61 7.96 4.42
N ILE A 208 -9.45 8.40 3.93
CA ILE A 208 -9.33 9.49 2.96
C ILE A 208 -9.79 9.04 1.57
N LYS A 209 -10.22 9.99 0.77
CA LYS A 209 -10.49 9.80 -0.67
C LYS A 209 -9.23 10.16 -1.44
N ILE A 210 -8.70 9.22 -2.20
CA ILE A 210 -7.57 9.47 -3.10
C ILE A 210 -8.02 10.42 -4.19
N THR A 211 -7.42 11.62 -4.19
CA THR A 211 -7.68 12.70 -5.15
C THR A 211 -6.41 13.11 -5.86
N GLU A 212 -5.26 13.04 -5.21
CA GLU A 212 -3.94 13.39 -5.70
C GLU A 212 -2.95 12.24 -5.49
N LYS A 213 -1.78 12.27 -6.17
CA LYS A 213 -0.76 11.22 -6.03
C LYS A 213 -0.20 11.12 -4.61
N CYS A 214 -0.03 12.25 -3.92
CA CYS A 214 0.45 12.25 -2.54
C CYS A 214 -0.48 11.52 -1.56
N ASP A 215 -1.77 11.37 -1.86
CA ASP A 215 -2.69 10.59 -1.03
C ASP A 215 -2.31 9.10 -1.01
N ILE A 216 -1.84 8.57 -2.16
CA ILE A 216 -1.31 7.19 -2.25
C ILE A 216 -0.05 7.06 -1.42
N GLU A 217 0.88 8.04 -1.54
CA GLU A 217 2.10 8.05 -0.74
C GLU A 217 1.81 8.05 0.76
N MET A 218 0.85 8.86 1.20
CA MET A 218 0.43 8.90 2.61
C MET A 218 -0.12 7.56 3.09
N LEU A 219 -0.89 6.85 2.25
CA LEU A 219 -1.48 5.56 2.61
C LEU A 219 -0.48 4.41 2.54
N SER A 220 0.48 4.44 1.60
CA SER A 220 1.50 3.39 1.44
C SER A 220 2.60 3.45 2.50
N ASN A 221 2.88 4.61 3.08
CA ASN A 221 3.92 4.77 4.12
C ASN A 221 3.61 4.02 5.44
N PHE A 222 2.44 3.41 5.60
CA PHE A 222 2.10 2.61 6.78
C PHE A 222 2.50 1.13 6.69
N LEU A 223 3.00 0.64 5.55
CA LEU A 223 3.38 -0.76 5.37
C LEU A 223 4.81 -0.88 4.83
N ASN A 224 5.78 -0.66 5.72
CA ASN A 224 7.17 -1.01 5.45
C ASN A 224 7.40 -2.48 5.83
N ARG A 225 8.12 -3.22 4.99
CA ARG A 225 8.66 -4.54 5.30
C ARG A 225 10.11 -4.38 5.72
N SER A 226 10.49 -5.04 6.79
CA SER A 226 11.88 -5.04 7.24
C SER A 226 12.43 -6.45 7.22
N GLY A 227 13.70 -6.59 6.87
CA GLY A 227 14.42 -7.85 6.94
C GLY A 227 15.81 -7.64 7.51
N ILE A 228 16.30 -8.66 8.23
CA ILE A 228 17.62 -8.71 8.79
C ILE A 228 18.40 -9.81 8.08
N GLY A 229 19.64 -9.51 7.67
CA GLY A 229 20.60 -10.49 7.19
C GLY A 229 21.84 -10.47 8.06
N PHE A 230 22.46 -11.62 8.21
CA PHE A 230 23.71 -11.80 8.94
C PHE A 230 24.57 -12.80 8.20
N ASP A 231 25.83 -12.46 7.95
CA ASP A 231 26.82 -13.36 7.34
C ASP A 231 28.15 -13.30 8.09
N LEU A 232 28.83 -14.43 8.20
CA LEU A 232 30.11 -14.58 8.89
C LEU A 232 31.01 -15.52 8.11
N HIS A 233 32.20 -15.05 7.77
CA HIS A 233 33.21 -15.82 7.01
C HIS A 233 34.57 -15.79 7.70
N ARG A 234 35.32 -16.88 7.49
CA ARG A 234 36.69 -17.00 8.00
C ARG A 234 37.68 -16.25 7.10
N TYR A 235 38.75 -15.77 7.70
CA TYR A 235 39.95 -15.30 7.00
C TYR A 235 40.96 -16.45 6.81
N GLU A 236 41.71 -16.31 5.76
CA GLU A 236 43.01 -16.95 5.58
C GLU A 236 44.02 -15.94 4.96
N ASP A 237 45.30 -16.26 4.94
CA ASP A 237 46.33 -15.37 4.32
C ASP A 237 46.02 -15.14 2.86
N GLY A 238 46.12 -13.87 2.42
CA GLY A 238 45.75 -13.47 1.08
C GLY A 238 46.17 -12.05 0.73
N GLU A 239 45.69 -11.53 -0.40
CA GLU A 239 46.07 -10.24 -0.95
C GLU A 239 44.91 -9.25 -1.01
N GLY A 240 43.86 -9.46 -0.23
CA GLY A 240 42.72 -8.56 -0.16
C GLY A 240 41.39 -9.26 0.03
N ILE A 241 40.39 -8.49 0.45
CA ILE A 241 38.99 -8.91 0.62
C ILE A 241 38.08 -8.06 -0.27
N ILE A 242 36.91 -8.59 -0.63
CA ILE A 242 35.88 -7.86 -1.34
C ILE A 242 34.75 -7.54 -0.38
N LEU A 243 34.33 -6.29 -0.31
CA LEU A 243 33.18 -5.82 0.50
C LEU A 243 32.31 -4.86 -0.31
N GLY A 244 31.07 -5.25 -0.55
CA GLY A 244 30.15 -4.45 -1.36
C GLY A 244 30.61 -4.25 -2.81
N GLY A 245 31.26 -5.25 -3.38
CA GLY A 245 31.87 -5.20 -4.72
C GLY A 245 33.15 -4.37 -4.82
N PHE A 246 33.67 -3.84 -3.70
CA PHE A 246 34.91 -3.07 -3.64
C PHE A 246 36.05 -3.88 -3.04
N LYS A 247 37.21 -3.98 -3.74
CA LYS A 247 38.41 -4.69 -3.25
C LYS A 247 39.21 -3.82 -2.28
N ILE A 248 39.46 -4.35 -1.09
CA ILE A 248 40.33 -3.75 -0.08
C ILE A 248 41.63 -4.57 -0.02
N ASP A 249 42.73 -3.97 -0.37
CA ASP A 249 44.05 -4.61 -0.28
C ASP A 249 44.47 -4.77 1.19
N CYS A 250 44.69 -6.02 1.60
CA CYS A 250 45.12 -6.39 2.94
C CYS A 250 45.74 -7.81 2.94
N ASN A 251 46.35 -8.23 4.04
CA ASN A 251 47.03 -9.54 4.15
C ASN A 251 46.06 -10.72 4.39
N TYR A 252 44.77 -10.53 4.12
CA TYR A 252 43.75 -11.57 4.28
C TYR A 252 42.95 -11.74 2.99
N LYS A 253 42.37 -12.91 2.81
CA LYS A 253 41.24 -13.20 1.90
C LYS A 253 40.17 -13.93 2.65
N ILE A 254 38.95 -13.87 2.15
CA ILE A 254 37.79 -14.53 2.73
C ILE A 254 37.70 -15.96 2.18
N VAL A 255 37.47 -16.93 3.07
CA VAL A 255 37.24 -18.33 2.69
C VAL A 255 35.76 -18.52 2.39
N ALA A 256 35.41 -18.68 1.12
CA ALA A 256 34.05 -18.84 0.65
C ALA A 256 33.97 -19.74 -0.59
N HIS A 257 32.78 -20.22 -0.91
CA HIS A 257 32.48 -20.91 -2.17
C HIS A 257 32.22 -19.93 -3.35
N SER A 258 31.80 -18.69 -3.00
CA SER A 258 31.59 -17.56 -3.90
C SER A 258 32.85 -16.65 -3.94
N ASP A 259 32.72 -15.41 -4.39
CA ASP A 259 33.74 -14.36 -4.28
C ASP A 259 33.98 -13.89 -2.83
N GLY A 260 33.16 -14.36 -1.86
CA GLY A 260 33.29 -14.09 -0.44
C GLY A 260 32.87 -12.68 -0.02
N ASP A 261 32.01 -12.01 -0.78
CA ASP A 261 31.50 -10.69 -0.38
C ASP A 261 30.43 -10.81 0.69
N VAL A 262 30.87 -10.90 1.95
CA VAL A 262 29.98 -11.02 3.12
C VAL A 262 29.01 -9.84 3.27
N LEU A 263 29.35 -8.66 2.72
CA LEU A 263 28.48 -7.49 2.78
C LEU A 263 27.30 -7.65 1.82
N LEU A 264 27.53 -8.08 0.57
CA LEU A 264 26.47 -8.34 -0.38
C LEU A 264 25.61 -9.54 0.04
N HIS A 265 26.19 -10.59 0.65
CA HIS A 265 25.42 -11.73 1.18
C HIS A 265 24.47 -11.30 2.29
N SER A 266 24.97 -10.56 3.27
CA SER A 266 24.13 -10.05 4.36
C SER A 266 23.01 -9.14 3.86
N ILE A 267 23.27 -8.28 2.86
CA ILE A 267 22.24 -7.44 2.23
C ILE A 267 21.22 -8.31 1.47
N ALA A 268 21.67 -9.31 0.70
CA ALA A 268 20.79 -10.22 -0.03
C ALA A 268 19.83 -10.96 0.90
N ASP A 269 20.33 -11.54 1.98
CA ASP A 269 19.50 -12.21 2.98
C ASP A 269 18.50 -11.27 3.65
N SER A 270 18.91 -10.03 3.91
CA SER A 270 17.97 -9.03 4.45
C SER A 270 16.82 -8.73 3.48
N ILE A 271 17.10 -8.63 2.17
CA ILE A 271 16.08 -8.41 1.13
C ILE A 271 15.17 -9.63 0.98
N LEU A 272 15.74 -10.83 0.89
CA LEU A 272 14.98 -12.07 0.74
C LEU A 272 14.10 -12.33 1.98
N GLY A 273 14.61 -12.08 3.18
CA GLY A 273 13.85 -12.14 4.42
C GLY A 273 12.69 -11.15 4.46
N ALA A 274 12.92 -9.87 4.10
CA ALA A 274 11.87 -8.85 4.04
C ALA A 274 10.77 -9.18 3.03
N THR A 275 11.11 -9.88 1.94
CA THR A 275 10.13 -10.31 0.92
C THR A 275 9.42 -11.61 1.24
N GLY A 276 9.80 -12.30 2.33
CA GLY A 276 9.29 -13.63 2.69
C GLY A 276 9.70 -14.72 1.71
N SER A 277 10.86 -14.54 1.02
CA SER A 277 11.31 -15.47 -0.03
C SER A 277 12.30 -16.52 0.48
N GLY A 278 12.72 -16.45 1.75
CA GLY A 278 13.71 -17.34 2.35
C GLY A 278 15.09 -16.69 2.44
N ASP A 279 16.15 -17.43 2.13
CA ASP A 279 17.55 -17.01 2.23
C ASP A 279 18.33 -17.32 0.93
N ILE A 280 19.58 -16.84 0.86
CA ILE A 280 20.44 -17.08 -0.32
C ILE A 280 20.73 -18.56 -0.55
N GLY A 281 20.79 -19.38 0.49
CA GLY A 281 21.06 -20.82 0.38
C GLY A 281 19.99 -21.60 -0.36
N LEU A 282 18.73 -21.12 -0.34
CA LEU A 282 17.63 -21.70 -1.12
C LEU A 282 17.82 -21.54 -2.64
N PHE A 283 18.43 -20.45 -3.07
CA PHE A 283 18.54 -20.10 -4.51
C PHE A 283 19.96 -20.36 -5.06
N PHE A 284 20.97 -20.24 -4.19
CA PHE A 284 22.38 -20.32 -4.54
C PHE A 284 23.10 -21.31 -3.62
N SER A 285 22.66 -22.57 -3.60
CA SER A 285 23.22 -23.62 -2.73
C SER A 285 24.71 -23.83 -3.00
N ASP A 286 25.51 -23.93 -1.95
CA ASP A 286 26.94 -24.27 -1.98
C ASP A 286 27.20 -25.67 -2.54
N GLN A 287 26.18 -26.53 -2.56
CA GLN A 287 26.27 -27.88 -3.12
C GLN A 287 26.21 -27.91 -4.66
N ASP A 288 25.71 -26.84 -5.29
CA ASP A 288 25.66 -26.75 -6.75
C ASP A 288 26.97 -26.21 -7.29
N GLN A 289 27.68 -27.04 -8.07
CA GLN A 289 28.95 -26.63 -8.71
C GLN A 289 28.85 -25.41 -9.61
N LYS A 290 27.63 -25.06 -10.09
CA LYS A 290 27.39 -23.84 -10.89
C LYS A 290 27.57 -22.57 -10.08
N ASN A 291 27.47 -22.65 -8.74
CA ASN A 291 27.63 -21.52 -7.85
C ASN A 291 29.08 -21.36 -7.34
N LYS A 292 30.01 -22.22 -7.78
CA LYS A 292 31.41 -22.09 -7.42
C LYS A 292 32.01 -20.83 -8.04
N ASN A 293 32.61 -19.98 -7.21
CA ASN A 293 33.14 -18.65 -7.58
C ASN A 293 32.06 -17.72 -8.14
N LEU A 294 30.81 -17.85 -7.69
CA LEU A 294 29.74 -16.97 -8.09
C LEU A 294 30.04 -15.54 -7.65
N ASP A 295 29.90 -14.62 -8.59
CA ASP A 295 29.93 -13.19 -8.30
C ASP A 295 28.69 -12.78 -7.51
N SER A 296 28.87 -12.26 -6.29
CA SER A 296 27.79 -11.89 -5.39
C SER A 296 26.89 -10.78 -5.93
N GLN A 297 27.34 -10.03 -6.95
CA GLN A 297 26.47 -9.10 -7.67
C GLN A 297 25.29 -9.81 -8.34
N LYS A 298 25.44 -11.06 -8.85
CA LYS A 298 24.34 -11.85 -9.41
C LYS A 298 23.29 -12.22 -8.38
N ILE A 299 23.70 -12.40 -7.12
CA ILE A 299 22.78 -12.64 -6.02
C ILE A 299 21.94 -11.38 -5.78
N ILE A 300 22.58 -10.21 -5.77
CA ILE A 300 21.85 -8.93 -5.64
C ILE A 300 20.94 -8.68 -6.84
N ASP A 301 21.37 -8.97 -8.07
CA ASP A 301 20.52 -8.83 -9.26
C ASP A 301 19.24 -9.69 -9.13
N TYR A 302 19.37 -10.93 -8.64
CA TYR A 302 18.21 -11.79 -8.33
C TYR A 302 17.29 -11.18 -7.26
N CYS A 303 17.88 -10.57 -6.21
CA CYS A 303 17.11 -9.87 -5.17
C CYS A 303 16.35 -8.68 -5.74
N LEU A 304 16.98 -7.87 -6.60
CA LEU A 304 16.34 -6.73 -7.27
C LEU A 304 15.21 -7.17 -8.19
N ASP A 305 15.40 -8.24 -8.97
CA ASP A 305 14.34 -8.85 -9.79
C ASP A 305 13.17 -9.35 -8.94
N THR A 306 13.46 -9.89 -7.76
CA THR A 306 12.43 -10.34 -6.80
C THR A 306 11.63 -9.15 -6.26
N LEU A 307 12.30 -8.03 -5.96
CA LEU A 307 11.64 -6.78 -5.57
C LEU A 307 10.73 -6.27 -6.69
N ASP A 308 11.22 -6.25 -7.94
CA ASP A 308 10.45 -5.80 -9.10
C ASP A 308 9.18 -6.63 -9.32
N LYS A 309 9.30 -7.96 -9.25
CA LYS A 309 8.16 -8.88 -9.37
C LYS A 309 7.11 -8.70 -8.26
N LYS A 310 7.51 -8.23 -7.09
CA LYS A 310 6.64 -7.98 -5.93
C LYS A 310 6.20 -6.51 -5.82
N ASN A 311 6.55 -5.67 -6.79
CA ASN A 311 6.30 -4.22 -6.80
C ASN A 311 6.86 -3.51 -5.56
N LEU A 312 8.06 -3.91 -5.11
CA LEU A 312 8.75 -3.36 -3.95
C LEU A 312 10.01 -2.61 -4.36
N GLU A 313 10.42 -1.63 -3.56
CA GLU A 313 11.71 -0.95 -3.67
C GLU A 313 12.39 -0.83 -2.32
N ILE A 314 13.71 -0.66 -2.35
CA ILE A 314 14.50 -0.41 -1.15
C ILE A 314 14.25 1.03 -0.69
N PHE A 315 13.68 1.17 0.53
CA PHE A 315 13.52 2.46 1.17
C PHE A 315 14.85 2.94 1.75
N ASN A 316 15.49 2.12 2.59
CA ASN A 316 16.85 2.31 3.06
C ASN A 316 17.48 0.98 3.51
N ILE A 317 18.81 0.97 3.61
CA ILE A 317 19.61 -0.12 4.16
C ILE A 317 20.49 0.44 5.27
N ASP A 318 20.69 -0.31 6.33
CA ASP A 318 21.67 -0.03 7.38
C ASP A 318 22.51 -1.28 7.62
N THR A 319 23.84 -1.17 7.44
CA THR A 319 24.77 -2.27 7.57
C THR A 319 25.87 -1.98 8.59
N THR A 320 26.29 -3.02 9.31
CA THR A 320 27.40 -2.95 10.27
C THR A 320 28.40 -4.06 9.96
N ILE A 321 29.63 -3.68 9.61
CA ILE A 321 30.75 -4.58 9.41
C ILE A 321 31.46 -4.74 10.75
N ILE A 322 31.70 -5.97 11.16
CA ILE A 322 32.33 -6.31 12.44
C ILE A 322 33.65 -7.04 12.15
N CYS A 323 34.77 -6.33 12.31
CA CYS A 323 36.12 -6.88 12.10
C CYS A 323 37.17 -6.04 12.84
N GLU A 324 38.26 -6.64 13.23
CA GLU A 324 39.42 -5.93 13.79
C GLU A 324 40.27 -5.31 12.68
N TYR A 325 40.47 -6.04 11.60
CA TYR A 325 41.25 -5.66 10.42
C TYR A 325 40.63 -6.28 9.17
N PRO A 326 40.66 -5.57 8.00
CA PRO A 326 41.20 -4.22 7.81
C PRO A 326 40.30 -3.13 8.41
N LYS A 327 40.87 -1.93 8.65
CA LYS A 327 40.09 -0.78 9.06
C LYS A 327 39.22 -0.32 7.89
N ILE A 328 37.93 -0.26 8.08
CA ILE A 328 36.94 -0.01 7.02
C ILE A 328 36.75 1.49 6.70
N ASN A 329 36.88 2.35 7.72
CA ASN A 329 36.62 3.79 7.56
C ASN A 329 37.39 4.47 6.41
N PRO A 330 38.67 4.14 6.11
CA PRO A 330 39.38 4.73 4.97
C PRO A 330 38.73 4.43 3.61
N TRP A 331 37.98 3.33 3.49
CA TRP A 331 37.37 2.82 2.26
C TRP A 331 35.86 3.05 2.18
N ARG A 332 35.29 3.69 3.22
CA ARG A 332 33.85 3.84 3.40
C ARG A 332 33.15 4.47 2.20
N GLU A 333 33.72 5.54 1.63
CA GLU A 333 33.13 6.24 0.49
C GLU A 333 33.12 5.38 -0.77
N GLN A 334 34.22 4.66 -1.04
CA GLN A 334 34.36 3.80 -2.21
C GLN A 334 33.36 2.62 -2.11
N ILE A 335 33.22 2.02 -0.94
CA ILE A 335 32.25 0.94 -0.69
C ILE A 335 30.82 1.47 -0.87
N LEU A 336 30.47 2.64 -0.31
CA LEU A 336 29.16 3.25 -0.45
C LEU A 336 28.80 3.54 -1.90
N ASN A 337 29.74 4.11 -2.67
CA ASN A 337 29.53 4.39 -4.09
C ASN A 337 29.28 3.09 -4.87
N LYS A 338 30.07 2.05 -4.59
CA LYS A 338 29.90 0.76 -5.25
C LYS A 338 28.59 0.08 -4.90
N LEU A 339 28.20 0.11 -3.63
CA LEU A 339 26.87 -0.38 -3.18
C LEU A 339 25.73 0.39 -3.84
N SER A 340 25.85 1.71 -3.97
CA SER A 340 24.85 2.55 -4.65
C SER A 340 24.65 2.13 -6.12
N GLU A 341 25.74 1.83 -6.84
CA GLU A 341 25.70 1.33 -8.21
C GLU A 341 25.02 -0.05 -8.29
N ILE A 342 25.46 -1.00 -7.45
CA ILE A 342 24.96 -2.39 -7.45
C ILE A 342 23.47 -2.44 -7.06
N LEU A 343 23.10 -1.72 -6.01
CA LEU A 343 21.73 -1.71 -5.47
C LEU A 343 20.78 -0.77 -6.23
N LYS A 344 21.32 0.06 -7.13
CA LYS A 344 20.55 1.06 -7.91
C LYS A 344 19.76 2.05 -7.04
N ILE A 345 20.33 2.43 -5.90
CA ILE A 345 19.74 3.41 -4.97
C ILE A 345 20.72 4.52 -4.63
N SER A 346 20.23 5.68 -4.19
CA SER A 346 21.07 6.79 -3.75
C SER A 346 21.95 6.40 -2.56
N VAL A 347 23.19 6.87 -2.52
CA VAL A 347 24.11 6.74 -1.37
C VAL A 347 23.45 7.20 -0.06
N SER A 348 22.59 8.22 -0.10
CA SER A 348 21.87 8.73 1.08
C SER A 348 20.92 7.72 1.73
N LYS A 349 20.59 6.64 1.02
CA LYS A 349 19.74 5.52 1.53
C LYS A 349 20.55 4.39 2.13
N ILE A 350 21.88 4.46 2.15
CA ILE A 350 22.77 3.39 2.59
C ILE A 350 23.52 3.82 3.84
N GLY A 351 23.20 3.23 4.98
CA GLY A 351 23.98 3.29 6.20
C GLY A 351 25.09 2.25 6.16
N LEU A 352 26.35 2.69 6.31
CA LEU A 352 27.51 1.80 6.43
C LEU A 352 28.29 2.16 7.68
N LYS A 353 28.38 1.24 8.62
CA LYS A 353 29.09 1.35 9.89
C LYS A 353 30.12 0.23 10.01
N ALA A 354 31.18 0.47 10.76
CA ALA A 354 32.12 -0.57 11.13
C ALA A 354 32.42 -0.49 12.62
N THR A 355 32.56 -1.65 13.24
CA THR A 355 32.96 -1.80 14.64
C THR A 355 33.95 -2.95 14.80
N THR A 356 34.66 -2.96 15.92
CA THR A 356 35.48 -4.10 16.37
C THR A 356 34.69 -5.00 17.29
N SER A 357 35.23 -6.17 17.63
CA SER A 357 34.71 -7.02 18.71
C SER A 357 35.51 -6.85 20.01
N GLU A 358 36.30 -5.77 20.12
CA GLU A 358 37.14 -5.46 21.27
C GLU A 358 38.11 -6.60 21.62
N GLN A 359 38.67 -7.26 20.59
CA GLN A 359 39.57 -8.40 20.67
C GLN A 359 38.94 -9.68 21.31
N ILE A 360 37.59 -9.75 21.32
CA ILE A 360 36.86 -10.89 21.88
C ILE A 360 36.48 -11.85 20.75
N GLY A 361 36.74 -13.17 21.01
CA GLY A 361 36.29 -14.25 20.14
C GLY A 361 37.05 -14.32 18.80
N ILE A 362 36.50 -15.09 17.87
CA ILE A 362 37.13 -15.38 16.56
C ILE A 362 37.33 -14.12 15.69
N ILE A 363 36.46 -13.13 15.83
CA ILE A 363 36.60 -11.85 15.14
C ILE A 363 37.75 -11.06 15.79
N GLY A 364 37.79 -11.02 17.12
CA GLY A 364 38.83 -10.33 17.87
C GLY A 364 40.23 -10.93 17.67
N GLU A 365 40.32 -12.18 17.32
CA GLU A 365 41.56 -12.87 16.93
C GLU A 365 41.94 -12.72 15.47
N ASN A 366 41.24 -11.85 14.70
CA ASN A 366 41.40 -11.66 13.24
C ASN A 366 41.22 -12.96 12.42
N LYS A 367 40.40 -13.91 12.91
CA LYS A 367 40.09 -15.14 12.19
C LYS A 367 38.84 -15.13 11.37
N ALA A 368 38.01 -14.09 11.55
CA ALA A 368 36.74 -13.93 10.84
C ALA A 368 36.31 -12.47 10.70
N ILE A 369 35.39 -12.24 9.79
CA ILE A 369 34.63 -11.02 9.59
C ILE A 369 33.14 -11.37 9.62
N ALA A 370 32.32 -10.52 10.24
CA ALA A 370 30.88 -10.64 10.19
C ALA A 370 30.24 -9.34 9.69
N VAL A 371 29.08 -9.47 9.07
CA VAL A 371 28.25 -8.34 8.64
C VAL A 371 26.82 -8.59 9.04
N GLN A 372 26.18 -7.56 9.58
CA GLN A 372 24.75 -7.51 9.84
C GLN A 372 24.12 -6.41 9.03
N SER A 373 23.04 -6.70 8.32
CA SER A 373 22.30 -5.75 7.51
C SER A 373 20.83 -5.73 7.91
N LEU A 374 20.23 -4.55 7.87
CA LEU A 374 18.80 -4.32 7.97
C LEU A 374 18.34 -3.61 6.69
N VAL A 375 17.33 -4.14 6.01
CA VAL A 375 16.68 -3.47 4.90
C VAL A 375 15.27 -3.07 5.29
N ASN A 376 14.86 -1.89 4.88
CA ASN A 376 13.46 -1.49 4.87
C ASN A 376 13.00 -1.39 3.41
N LEU A 377 11.91 -2.06 3.10
CA LEU A 377 11.28 -2.06 1.78
C LEU A 377 9.96 -1.30 1.84
N ARG A 378 9.61 -0.64 0.74
CA ARG A 378 8.28 -0.07 0.52
C ARG A 378 7.76 -0.46 -0.84
N GLU A 379 6.48 -0.25 -1.08
CA GLU A 379 5.91 -0.41 -2.42
C GLU A 379 6.42 0.66 -3.38
N LYS A 380 6.62 0.28 -4.64
CA LYS A 380 6.86 1.22 -5.72
C LYS A 380 5.59 2.03 -5.97
N LEU A 381 5.74 3.33 -6.04
CA LEU A 381 4.66 4.30 -6.30
C LEU A 381 4.46 4.52 -7.80
#